data_84969d6f886f69f675dc123f0d56f4fe
#
_entry.id   84969d6f886f69f675dc123f0d56f4fe
#
_cell.length_a   1.000
_cell.length_b   1.000
_cell.length_c   1.000
_cell.angle_alpha   90.00
_cell.angle_beta   90.00
_cell.angle_gamma   90.00
#
_symmetry.space_group_name_H-M   'P 1'
#
loop_
_entity.id
_entity.type
_entity.pdbx_description
1 polymer ?
#
loop_
_entity_poly.entity_id
_entity_poly.type
_entity_poly.pdbx_seq_one_letter_code
_entity_poly.pdbx_strand_id
1 'polypeptide(L)'
;MTTTAIVYSDEWRHFDYGREHPLRMERLGLTWRLMEAYGLTALPRAKVWAPERAELEEIARFHSREYIEILRAVSAGDWVPNAAGYGLGPGDNPIFPGLWEAAQLGAGGSLLAARLVADGEATRAFHFAGGLHHAMPGRASGFCYVNDAVLAIMRLRQRGLRVAYVDIDAHHGDGVQFAFYDDPNVLTVSTHERGDRLFPGTGFVVEMGEGAGLGYSVNVPLQPLTDDAVYHEAFEAVVPPLVTAFKPDVLVIQLGIDSHRTDPLTHLSLTVQGFTRAVKRLLPLAPRVVALGGGGYDLTNVARAWTAAWAAMNDVDLPRDLPRESHRDMQRLGLGILSLDDPVETSPPDTRRWAEEYARRQVGEIQDRIFPLHGL
;
A
#
# COMPACT_ATOMS: atom_id res chain seq x y z
N MET A 1 -24.45 3.23 -9.61
CA MET A 1 -23.36 3.66 -10.50
C MET A 1 -22.14 3.91 -9.61
N THR A 2 -20.98 3.38 -10.01
CA THR A 2 -19.72 3.57 -9.27
C THR A 2 -19.32 5.05 -9.31
N THR A 3 -19.20 5.69 -8.16
CA THR A 3 -18.59 7.02 -8.00
C THR A 3 -17.20 6.85 -7.42
N THR A 4 -16.23 7.54 -7.97
CA THR A 4 -14.84 7.40 -7.55
C THR A 4 -14.28 8.74 -7.06
N ALA A 5 -13.36 8.68 -6.11
CA ALA A 5 -12.65 9.82 -5.58
C ALA A 5 -11.14 9.57 -5.65
N ILE A 6 -10.38 10.56 -6.09
CA ILE A 6 -8.93 10.55 -5.98
C ILE A 6 -8.50 11.70 -5.08
N VAL A 7 -7.64 11.40 -4.12
CA VAL A 7 -7.13 12.40 -3.17
C VAL A 7 -5.71 12.78 -3.59
N TYR A 8 -5.51 14.03 -3.94
CA TYR A 8 -4.21 14.54 -4.40
C TYR A 8 -4.01 16.02 -4.02
N SER A 9 -2.74 16.38 -3.80
CA SER A 9 -2.28 17.76 -3.62
C SER A 9 -0.89 17.93 -4.22
N ASP A 10 -0.67 19.06 -4.89
CA ASP A 10 0.66 19.45 -5.37
C ASP A 10 1.62 19.81 -4.21
N GLU A 11 1.11 19.98 -2.99
CA GLU A 11 1.92 20.26 -1.79
C GLU A 11 2.98 19.20 -1.54
N TRP A 12 2.76 17.95 -1.98
CA TRP A 12 3.74 16.86 -1.89
C TRP A 12 5.10 17.19 -2.49
N ARG A 13 5.19 18.10 -3.45
CA ARG A 13 6.45 18.54 -4.08
C ARG A 13 7.38 19.29 -3.11
N HIS A 14 6.87 19.76 -1.99
CA HIS A 14 7.63 20.54 -1.01
C HIS A 14 8.34 19.67 0.04
N PHE A 15 8.03 18.38 0.07
CA PHE A 15 8.61 17.44 1.01
C PHE A 15 9.69 16.60 0.34
N ASP A 16 10.81 16.42 1.02
CA ASP A 16 11.96 15.70 0.46
C ASP A 16 12.67 14.91 1.56
N TYR A 17 12.71 13.60 1.41
CA TYR A 17 13.45 12.70 2.28
C TYR A 17 14.98 12.81 2.09
N GLY A 18 15.44 13.52 1.06
CA GLY A 18 16.84 13.69 0.71
C GLY A 18 17.22 12.98 -0.60
N ARG A 19 18.26 13.48 -1.25
CA ARG A 19 18.69 13.04 -2.59
C ARG A 19 19.01 11.55 -2.69
N GLU A 20 19.61 11.00 -1.64
CA GLU A 20 20.08 9.61 -1.58
C GLU A 20 18.95 8.67 -1.12
N HIS A 21 17.83 9.21 -0.66
CA HIS A 21 16.75 8.41 -0.13
C HIS A 21 15.94 7.75 -1.24
N PRO A 22 15.63 6.43 -1.16
CA PRO A 22 14.89 5.73 -2.20
C PRO A 22 13.44 6.21 -2.34
N LEU A 23 12.78 6.61 -1.25
CA LEU A 23 11.42 7.15 -1.31
C LEU A 23 11.43 8.59 -1.84
N ARG A 24 11.19 8.74 -3.12
CA ARG A 24 11.20 10.04 -3.81
C ARG A 24 9.79 10.55 -4.06
N MET A 25 9.47 11.75 -3.54
CA MET A 25 8.16 12.37 -3.73
C MET A 25 7.84 12.70 -5.20
N GLU A 26 8.86 12.77 -6.06
CA GLU A 26 8.70 12.94 -7.51
C GLU A 26 7.74 11.88 -8.11
N ARG A 27 7.69 10.67 -7.54
CA ARG A 27 6.79 9.58 -7.96
C ARG A 27 5.31 10.01 -7.98
N LEU A 28 4.90 10.84 -7.04
CA LEU A 28 3.51 11.31 -6.94
C LEU A 28 3.15 12.25 -8.09
N GLY A 29 4.03 13.21 -8.37
CA GLY A 29 3.84 14.14 -9.49
C GLY A 29 3.91 13.45 -10.87
N LEU A 30 4.76 12.44 -11.01
CA LEU A 30 4.83 11.62 -12.24
C LEU A 30 3.53 10.83 -12.45
N THR A 31 3.03 10.20 -11.40
CA THR A 31 1.75 9.47 -11.42
C THR A 31 0.61 10.39 -11.82
N TRP A 32 0.53 11.55 -11.19
CA TRP A 32 -0.53 12.53 -11.49
C TRP A 32 -0.50 12.96 -12.95
N ARG A 33 0.68 13.38 -13.47
CA ARG A 33 0.82 13.78 -14.88
C ARG A 33 0.50 12.65 -15.86
N LEU A 34 0.84 11.41 -15.52
CA LEU A 34 0.49 10.27 -16.38
C LEU A 34 -1.03 10.02 -16.39
N MET A 35 -1.69 10.15 -15.24
CA MET A 35 -3.16 10.09 -15.16
C MET A 35 -3.83 11.22 -15.96
N GLU A 36 -3.29 12.44 -15.92
CA GLU A 36 -3.75 13.56 -16.74
C GLU A 36 -3.58 13.28 -18.23
N ALA A 37 -2.42 12.78 -18.63
CA ALA A 37 -2.11 12.46 -20.03
C ALA A 37 -3.07 11.38 -20.61
N TYR A 38 -3.55 10.45 -19.78
CA TYR A 38 -4.60 9.50 -20.15
C TYR A 38 -6.03 10.05 -19.99
N GLY A 39 -6.21 11.28 -19.51
CA GLY A 39 -7.52 11.89 -19.27
C GLY A 39 -8.26 11.33 -18.04
N LEU A 40 -7.58 10.59 -17.18
CA LEU A 40 -8.19 9.90 -16.04
C LEU A 40 -8.58 10.84 -14.88
N THR A 41 -8.07 12.04 -14.85
CA THR A 41 -8.41 13.07 -13.84
C THR A 41 -9.68 13.83 -14.18
N ALA A 42 -10.17 13.73 -15.43
CA ALA A 42 -11.35 14.41 -15.94
C ALA A 42 -12.54 13.46 -16.21
N LEU A 43 -12.49 12.24 -15.70
CA LEU A 43 -13.57 11.27 -15.87
C LEU A 43 -14.86 11.77 -15.21
N PRO A 44 -16.04 11.66 -15.86
CA PRO A 44 -17.31 12.22 -15.35
C PRO A 44 -17.75 11.68 -13.97
N ARG A 45 -17.25 10.47 -13.59
CA ARG A 45 -17.60 9.81 -12.32
C ARG A 45 -16.49 9.91 -11.26
N ALA A 46 -15.34 10.47 -11.63
CA ALA A 46 -14.19 10.65 -10.77
C ALA A 46 -14.14 12.09 -10.27
N LYS A 47 -14.02 12.25 -8.96
CA LYS A 47 -13.86 13.56 -8.34
C LYS A 47 -12.48 13.66 -7.69
N VAL A 48 -11.79 14.75 -7.98
CA VAL A 48 -10.53 15.10 -7.34
C VAL A 48 -10.81 15.83 -6.03
N TRP A 49 -10.17 15.40 -4.96
CA TRP A 49 -10.29 15.98 -3.63
C TRP A 49 -8.90 16.40 -3.13
N ALA A 50 -8.80 17.60 -2.58
CA ALA A 50 -7.60 18.04 -1.88
C ALA A 50 -7.66 17.51 -0.42
N PRO A 51 -6.59 16.90 0.10
CA PRO A 51 -6.53 16.50 1.51
C PRO A 51 -6.36 17.73 2.41
N GLU A 52 -6.99 17.69 3.57
CA GLU A 52 -6.64 18.55 4.69
C GLU A 52 -5.65 17.82 5.59
N ARG A 53 -4.86 18.56 6.36
CA ARG A 53 -3.94 17.97 7.34
C ARG A 53 -4.72 17.32 8.47
N ALA A 54 -4.36 16.09 8.84
CA ALA A 54 -4.99 15.43 9.96
C ALA A 54 -4.72 16.20 11.27
N GLU A 55 -5.75 16.29 12.10
CA GLU A 55 -5.62 16.86 13.44
C GLU A 55 -4.78 15.93 14.33
N LEU A 56 -4.07 16.52 15.31
CA LEU A 56 -3.25 15.77 16.26
C LEU A 56 -4.06 14.64 16.93
N GLU A 57 -5.29 14.92 17.33
CA GLU A 57 -6.17 13.97 18.01
C GLU A 57 -6.57 12.77 17.11
N GLU A 58 -6.58 12.94 15.80
CA GLU A 58 -6.81 11.84 14.87
C GLU A 58 -5.57 10.93 14.78
N ILE A 59 -4.37 11.52 14.72
CA ILE A 59 -3.10 10.79 14.71
C ILE A 59 -2.88 10.09 16.07
N ALA A 60 -3.24 10.73 17.18
CA ALA A 60 -3.13 10.19 18.53
C ALA A 60 -4.08 9.01 18.82
N ARG A 61 -4.93 8.61 17.88
CA ARG A 61 -5.74 7.38 18.01
C ARG A 61 -4.92 6.11 17.92
N PHE A 62 -3.79 6.17 17.22
CA PHE A 62 -2.86 5.05 17.09
C PHE A 62 -1.50 5.39 17.68
N HIS A 63 -0.97 6.58 17.37
CA HIS A 63 0.35 6.98 17.83
C HIS A 63 0.31 7.56 19.23
N SER A 64 1.32 7.22 20.05
CA SER A 64 1.46 7.78 21.40
C SER A 64 1.71 9.28 21.33
N ARG A 65 1.17 10.03 22.32
CA ARG A 65 1.39 11.47 22.41
C ARG A 65 2.87 11.82 22.54
N GLU A 66 3.62 11.01 23.29
CA GLU A 66 5.06 11.17 23.42
C GLU A 66 5.77 11.13 22.05
N TYR A 67 5.48 10.12 21.23
CA TYR A 67 6.03 10.01 19.88
C TYR A 67 5.63 11.19 18.98
N ILE A 68 4.39 11.63 19.04
CA ILE A 68 3.90 12.78 18.27
C ILE A 68 4.64 14.05 18.68
N GLU A 69 4.87 14.28 19.98
CA GLU A 69 5.61 15.43 20.47
C GLU A 69 7.07 15.41 19.99
N ILE A 70 7.72 14.24 20.03
CA ILE A 70 9.06 14.04 19.51
C ILE A 70 9.11 14.34 17.99
N LEU A 71 8.17 13.79 17.22
CA LEU A 71 8.09 13.99 15.78
C LEU A 71 7.92 15.48 15.43
N ARG A 72 7.09 16.19 16.17
CA ARG A 72 6.90 17.64 16.02
C ARG A 72 8.15 18.44 16.37
N ALA A 73 8.80 18.11 17.48
CA ALA A 73 10.02 18.80 17.92
C ALA A 73 11.14 18.66 16.88
N VAL A 74 11.41 17.44 16.39
CA VAL A 74 12.46 17.25 15.38
C VAL A 74 12.10 17.90 14.04
N SER A 75 10.81 17.94 13.67
CA SER A 75 10.33 18.64 12.47
C SER A 75 10.52 20.17 12.58
N ALA A 76 10.40 20.73 13.78
CA ALA A 76 10.68 22.14 14.05
C ALA A 76 12.18 22.48 14.07
N GLY A 77 13.05 21.47 14.02
CA GLY A 77 14.52 21.64 14.09
C GLY A 77 15.06 21.58 15.51
N ASP A 78 14.26 21.22 16.50
CA ASP A 78 14.70 21.06 17.87
C ASP A 78 15.61 19.82 18.01
N TRP A 79 16.63 19.94 18.84
CA TRP A 79 17.45 18.80 19.20
C TRP A 79 16.73 17.95 20.25
N VAL A 80 16.45 16.69 19.90
CA VAL A 80 15.77 15.74 20.79
C VAL A 80 16.74 14.64 21.18
N PRO A 81 17.05 14.46 22.48
CA PRO A 81 17.83 13.33 22.95
C PRO A 81 17.16 12.01 22.55
N ASN A 82 17.95 11.04 22.07
CA ASN A 82 17.49 9.71 21.72
C ASN A 82 16.39 9.66 20.61
N ALA A 83 16.36 10.63 19.68
CA ALA A 83 15.43 10.58 18.53
C ALA A 83 15.54 9.26 17.75
N ALA A 84 16.73 8.66 17.69
CA ALA A 84 16.96 7.36 17.07
C ALA A 84 16.18 6.22 17.75
N GLY A 85 15.90 6.30 19.05
CA GLY A 85 15.04 5.33 19.77
C GLY A 85 13.59 5.36 19.29
N TYR A 86 13.16 6.47 18.70
CA TYR A 86 11.86 6.64 18.05
C TYR A 86 11.91 6.37 16.54
N GLY A 87 12.99 5.77 16.05
CA GLY A 87 13.18 5.47 14.63
C GLY A 87 13.48 6.70 13.76
N LEU A 88 13.85 7.85 14.37
CA LEU A 88 14.07 9.11 13.66
C LEU A 88 15.56 9.44 13.57
N GLY A 89 16.06 9.75 12.37
CA GLY A 89 17.47 10.09 12.17
C GLY A 89 17.99 9.70 10.78
N PRO A 90 19.30 9.71 10.59
CA PRO A 90 19.90 9.33 9.31
C PRO A 90 19.56 7.87 8.95
N GLY A 91 19.30 7.61 7.68
CA GLY A 91 18.90 6.30 7.15
C GLY A 91 17.41 6.29 6.75
N ASP A 92 16.68 5.30 7.23
CA ASP A 92 15.32 5.00 6.75
C ASP A 92 14.29 6.10 7.01
N ASN A 93 14.41 6.81 8.12
CA ASN A 93 13.45 7.85 8.49
C ASN A 93 14.18 9.17 8.79
N PRO A 94 14.68 9.87 7.75
CA PRO A 94 15.43 11.10 7.93
C PRO A 94 14.56 12.22 8.47
N ILE A 95 15.17 13.11 9.23
CA ILE A 95 14.52 14.34 9.71
C ILE A 95 14.72 15.41 8.64
N PHE A 96 13.64 15.99 8.16
CA PHE A 96 13.66 17.08 7.17
C PHE A 96 12.66 18.19 7.52
N PRO A 97 12.86 19.41 7.03
CA PRO A 97 11.92 20.51 7.25
C PRO A 97 10.51 20.18 6.72
N GLY A 98 9.48 20.39 7.53
CA GLY A 98 8.09 20.09 7.15
C GLY A 98 7.71 18.62 7.31
N LEU A 99 8.51 17.83 8.00
CA LEU A 99 8.23 16.41 8.25
C LEU A 99 6.87 16.18 8.92
N TRP A 100 6.55 16.97 9.95
CA TRP A 100 5.26 16.88 10.63
C TRP A 100 4.09 17.21 9.70
N GLU A 101 4.24 18.27 8.92
CA GLU A 101 3.24 18.70 7.93
C GLU A 101 3.03 17.65 6.85
N ALA A 102 4.10 16.99 6.39
CA ALA A 102 4.02 15.87 5.45
C ALA A 102 3.26 14.69 6.06
N ALA A 103 3.57 14.32 7.31
CA ALA A 103 2.89 13.24 8.01
C ALA A 103 1.40 13.53 8.23
N GLN A 104 1.06 14.78 8.61
CA GLN A 104 -0.32 15.22 8.72
C GLN A 104 -1.07 15.17 7.39
N LEU A 105 -0.44 15.61 6.30
CA LEU A 105 -1.04 15.62 4.98
C LEU A 105 -1.32 14.19 4.48
N GLY A 106 -0.38 13.26 4.69
CA GLY A 106 -0.54 11.84 4.36
C GLY A 106 -1.70 11.21 5.14
N ALA A 107 -1.68 11.38 6.46
CA ALA A 107 -2.76 10.89 7.32
C ALA A 107 -4.12 11.49 6.94
N GLY A 108 -4.16 12.81 6.70
CA GLY A 108 -5.38 13.52 6.31
C GLY A 108 -5.97 13.02 5.00
N GLY A 109 -5.12 12.70 4.01
CA GLY A 109 -5.56 12.15 2.73
C GLY A 109 -6.21 10.78 2.88
N SER A 110 -5.64 9.89 3.69
CA SER A 110 -6.19 8.55 3.94
C SER A 110 -7.46 8.60 4.79
N LEU A 111 -7.51 9.49 5.78
CA LEU A 111 -8.72 9.76 6.55
C LEU A 111 -9.85 10.32 5.68
N LEU A 112 -9.53 11.22 4.73
CA LEU A 112 -10.48 11.76 3.76
C LEU A 112 -11.02 10.65 2.85
N ALA A 113 -10.15 9.81 2.28
CA ALA A 113 -10.55 8.68 1.45
C ALA A 113 -11.51 7.72 2.21
N ALA A 114 -11.16 7.40 3.46
CA ALA A 114 -12.02 6.57 4.33
C ALA A 114 -13.36 7.24 4.62
N ARG A 115 -13.39 8.55 4.91
CA ARG A 115 -14.62 9.32 5.14
C ARG A 115 -15.52 9.31 3.91
N LEU A 116 -14.99 9.62 2.73
CA LEU A 116 -15.76 9.67 1.49
C LEU A 116 -16.47 8.36 1.19
N VAL A 117 -15.78 7.24 1.49
CA VAL A 117 -16.33 5.90 1.31
C VAL A 117 -17.34 5.55 2.41
N ALA A 118 -17.06 5.90 3.66
CA ALA A 118 -17.96 5.64 4.79
C ALA A 118 -19.28 6.41 4.66
N ASP A 119 -19.22 7.66 4.23
CA ASP A 119 -20.38 8.55 4.08
C ASP A 119 -21.15 8.30 2.76
N GLY A 120 -20.65 7.42 1.88
CA GLY A 120 -21.29 7.05 0.61
C GLY A 120 -21.11 8.10 -0.50
N GLU A 121 -20.22 9.08 -0.31
CA GLU A 121 -19.86 10.08 -1.33
C GLU A 121 -19.06 9.45 -2.48
N ALA A 122 -18.31 8.38 -2.19
CA ALA A 122 -17.63 7.56 -3.18
C ALA A 122 -17.80 6.08 -2.87
N THR A 123 -17.89 5.24 -3.90
CA THR A 123 -17.81 3.78 -3.76
C THR A 123 -16.38 3.29 -3.77
N ARG A 124 -15.49 4.03 -4.44
CA ARG A 124 -14.05 3.74 -4.47
C ARG A 124 -13.29 5.06 -4.28
N ALA A 125 -12.33 5.10 -3.36
CA ALA A 125 -11.47 6.26 -3.15
C ALA A 125 -10.00 5.84 -3.22
N PHE A 126 -9.15 6.67 -3.85
CA PHE A 126 -7.73 6.41 -3.98
C PHE A 126 -6.90 7.57 -3.45
N HIS A 127 -6.05 7.29 -2.46
CA HIS A 127 -5.02 8.19 -1.96
C HIS A 127 -3.64 7.56 -2.18
N PHE A 128 -3.02 7.82 -3.32
CA PHE A 128 -1.76 7.15 -3.70
C PHE A 128 -0.51 7.73 -3.00
N ALA A 129 -0.64 8.80 -2.21
CA ALA A 129 0.43 9.28 -1.33
C ALA A 129 0.41 8.63 0.06
N GLY A 130 -0.63 7.86 0.38
CA GLY A 130 -0.76 7.09 1.61
C GLY A 130 -0.21 5.67 1.50
N GLY A 131 -0.60 4.81 2.46
CA GLY A 131 -0.19 3.41 2.51
C GLY A 131 1.14 3.19 3.26
N LEU A 132 1.48 4.09 4.18
CA LEU A 132 2.71 4.04 4.98
C LEU A 132 2.53 3.10 6.18
N HIS A 133 2.62 1.80 5.93
CA HIS A 133 2.13 0.70 6.76
C HIS A 133 3.07 0.23 7.87
N HIS A 134 4.32 0.75 7.95
CA HIS A 134 5.32 0.27 8.92
C HIS A 134 5.38 1.04 10.22
N ALA A 135 4.87 2.29 10.28
CA ALA A 135 4.97 3.07 11.51
C ALA A 135 4.21 2.38 12.67
N MET A 136 4.87 2.31 13.82
CA MET A 136 4.36 1.71 15.04
C MET A 136 3.79 2.80 15.98
N PRO A 137 3.05 2.46 17.04
CA PRO A 137 2.47 3.46 17.94
C PRO A 137 3.47 4.47 18.50
N GLY A 138 4.69 4.03 18.80
CA GLY A 138 5.73 4.84 19.46
C GLY A 138 6.94 5.12 18.59
N ARG A 139 6.95 4.79 17.31
CA ARG A 139 8.15 5.00 16.48
C ARG A 139 7.87 5.01 14.98
N ALA A 140 8.69 5.73 14.23
CA ALA A 140 8.84 5.63 12.79
C ALA A 140 9.55 4.31 12.42
N SER A 141 9.25 3.78 11.24
CA SER A 141 9.84 2.54 10.71
C SER A 141 9.64 2.47 9.21
N GLY A 142 10.62 1.96 8.44
CA GLY A 142 10.46 1.67 7.02
C GLY A 142 9.92 2.85 6.21
N PHE A 143 10.53 4.02 6.35
CA PHE A 143 10.14 5.28 5.69
C PHE A 143 8.80 5.87 6.18
N CYS A 144 8.13 5.23 7.14
CA CYS A 144 6.81 5.61 7.62
C CYS A 144 6.91 6.33 8.97
N TYR A 145 6.39 7.55 9.05
CA TYR A 145 6.34 8.33 10.29
C TYR A 145 4.98 8.21 10.98
N VAL A 146 3.91 8.17 10.22
CA VAL A 146 2.54 7.96 10.69
C VAL A 146 1.91 6.85 9.87
N ASN A 147 1.24 5.91 10.53
CA ASN A 147 0.53 4.82 9.87
C ASN A 147 -0.86 5.27 9.44
N ASP A 148 -0.93 5.88 8.28
CA ASP A 148 -2.15 6.41 7.71
C ASP A 148 -3.18 5.32 7.35
N ALA A 149 -2.71 4.11 7.00
CA ALA A 149 -3.56 2.96 6.74
C ALA A 149 -4.32 2.53 8.02
N VAL A 150 -3.63 2.47 9.16
CA VAL A 150 -4.28 2.19 10.46
C VAL A 150 -5.31 3.26 10.78
N LEU A 151 -4.98 4.54 10.62
CA LEU A 151 -5.90 5.64 10.90
C LEU A 151 -7.16 5.57 10.01
N ALA A 152 -7.00 5.25 8.72
CA ALA A 152 -8.12 5.07 7.80
C ALA A 152 -9.02 3.90 8.23
N ILE A 153 -8.44 2.75 8.60
CA ILE A 153 -9.19 1.60 9.10
C ILE A 153 -9.92 1.95 10.41
N MET A 154 -9.24 2.59 11.36
CA MET A 154 -9.87 3.05 12.62
C MET A 154 -11.04 3.99 12.37
N ARG A 155 -10.96 4.89 11.38
CA ARG A 155 -12.06 5.76 10.98
C ARG A 155 -13.28 4.97 10.47
N LEU A 156 -13.05 3.94 9.67
CA LEU A 156 -14.10 3.03 9.18
C LEU A 156 -14.72 2.23 10.34
N ARG A 157 -13.87 1.72 11.24
CA ARG A 157 -14.31 0.98 12.44
C ARG A 157 -15.18 1.83 13.37
N GLN A 158 -14.91 3.12 13.51
CA GLN A 158 -15.77 4.05 14.29
C GLN A 158 -17.19 4.20 13.72
N ARG A 159 -17.38 3.91 12.44
CA ARG A 159 -18.70 3.84 11.80
C ARG A 159 -19.34 2.46 11.94
N GLY A 160 -18.74 1.55 12.71
CA GLY A 160 -19.22 0.18 12.90
C GLY A 160 -19.00 -0.75 11.71
N LEU A 161 -18.19 -0.34 10.71
CA LEU A 161 -17.96 -1.11 9.48
C LEU A 161 -16.96 -2.23 9.72
N ARG A 162 -17.21 -3.41 9.15
CA ARG A 162 -16.23 -4.49 9.04
C ARG A 162 -15.25 -4.19 7.91
N VAL A 163 -13.94 -4.29 8.17
CA VAL A 163 -12.90 -3.89 7.22
C VAL A 163 -12.00 -5.07 6.90
N ALA A 164 -11.84 -5.40 5.62
CA ALA A 164 -10.70 -6.19 5.17
C ALA A 164 -9.60 -5.23 4.72
N TYR A 165 -8.39 -5.49 5.16
CA TYR A 165 -7.18 -4.84 4.67
C TYR A 165 -6.39 -5.86 3.86
N VAL A 166 -6.12 -5.57 2.60
CA VAL A 166 -5.27 -6.40 1.74
C VAL A 166 -4.07 -5.59 1.29
N ASP A 167 -2.91 -6.08 1.64
CA ASP A 167 -1.61 -5.47 1.36
C ASP A 167 -0.90 -6.27 0.26
N ILE A 168 -0.54 -5.60 -0.84
CA ILE A 168 0.17 -6.20 -1.96
C ILE A 168 1.56 -5.58 -2.20
N ASP A 169 2.05 -4.82 -1.22
CA ASP A 169 3.44 -4.36 -1.11
C ASP A 169 4.39 -5.57 -0.99
N ALA A 170 5.63 -5.43 -1.42
CA ALA A 170 6.61 -6.48 -1.22
C ALA A 170 7.04 -6.64 0.24
N HIS A 171 6.83 -5.61 1.08
CA HIS A 171 7.12 -5.67 2.50
C HIS A 171 5.88 -6.09 3.30
N HIS A 172 6.07 -6.81 4.36
CA HIS A 172 4.99 -7.15 5.29
C HIS A 172 4.42 -5.89 5.97
N GLY A 173 3.10 -5.71 5.97
CA GLY A 173 2.41 -4.59 6.62
C GLY A 173 2.35 -4.73 8.14
N ASP A 174 3.52 -4.77 8.79
CA ASP A 174 3.69 -5.09 10.21
C ASP A 174 2.96 -4.13 11.15
N GLY A 175 2.97 -2.82 10.86
CA GLY A 175 2.28 -1.83 11.67
C GLY A 175 0.76 -1.96 11.62
N VAL A 176 0.20 -2.36 10.47
CA VAL A 176 -1.23 -2.61 10.34
C VAL A 176 -1.62 -3.94 11.01
N GLN A 177 -0.83 -4.99 10.82
CA GLN A 177 -1.01 -6.25 11.54
C GLN A 177 -1.00 -6.02 13.05
N PHE A 178 -0.02 -5.28 13.56
CA PHE A 178 0.09 -4.96 14.99
C PHE A 178 -1.16 -4.25 15.53
N ALA A 179 -1.68 -3.26 14.78
CA ALA A 179 -2.80 -2.43 15.22
C ALA A 179 -4.11 -3.21 15.40
N PHE A 180 -4.29 -4.33 14.69
CA PHE A 180 -5.55 -5.08 14.64
C PHE A 180 -5.39 -6.57 14.96
N TYR A 181 -4.30 -6.94 15.64
CA TYR A 181 -3.93 -8.33 15.87
C TYR A 181 -4.94 -9.11 16.70
N ASP A 182 -5.76 -8.43 17.51
CA ASP A 182 -6.82 -8.98 18.37
C ASP A 182 -8.25 -8.54 17.97
N ASP A 183 -8.44 -7.78 16.86
CA ASP A 183 -9.76 -7.29 16.42
C ASP A 183 -10.40 -8.22 15.36
N PRO A 184 -11.46 -9.01 15.71
CA PRO A 184 -12.13 -9.91 14.76
C PRO A 184 -12.96 -9.16 13.69
N ASN A 185 -13.05 -7.86 13.74
CA ASN A 185 -13.75 -7.04 12.76
C ASN A 185 -12.82 -6.39 11.72
N VAL A 186 -11.53 -6.69 11.83
CA VAL A 186 -10.53 -6.31 10.83
C VAL A 186 -9.80 -7.57 10.39
N LEU A 187 -9.96 -7.94 9.13
CA LEU A 187 -9.16 -9.00 8.50
C LEU A 187 -7.96 -8.33 7.83
N THR A 188 -6.75 -8.65 8.24
CA THR A 188 -5.52 -8.24 7.56
C THR A 188 -4.97 -9.39 6.74
N VAL A 189 -4.70 -9.16 5.45
CA VAL A 189 -4.06 -10.12 4.56
C VAL A 189 -2.89 -9.43 3.86
N SER A 190 -1.66 -9.91 4.07
CA SER A 190 -0.46 -9.35 3.43
C SER A 190 0.20 -10.41 2.54
N THR A 191 0.44 -10.07 1.26
CA THR A 191 1.18 -10.89 0.31
C THR A 191 2.53 -10.22 0.05
N HIS A 192 3.61 -10.78 0.56
CA HIS A 192 4.91 -10.11 0.63
C HIS A 192 6.08 -11.08 0.44
N GLU A 193 7.26 -10.55 0.20
CA GLU A 193 8.49 -11.33 0.24
C GLU A 193 8.77 -11.78 1.67
N ARG A 194 9.15 -13.04 1.86
CA ARG A 194 9.33 -13.68 3.17
C ARG A 194 10.24 -12.87 4.11
N GLY A 195 9.82 -12.74 5.37
CA GLY A 195 10.45 -11.84 6.35
C GLY A 195 11.88 -12.21 6.75
N ASP A 196 12.32 -13.47 6.56
CA ASP A 196 13.72 -13.83 6.80
C ASP A 196 14.67 -13.43 5.65
N ARG A 197 14.15 -12.76 4.62
CA ARG A 197 14.89 -12.24 3.47
C ARG A 197 14.72 -10.76 3.26
N LEU A 198 13.60 -10.19 3.73
CA LEU A 198 13.27 -8.79 3.56
C LEU A 198 12.83 -8.15 4.88
N PHE A 199 13.06 -6.85 5.01
CA PHE A 199 12.47 -6.03 6.07
C PHE A 199 10.93 -6.18 6.05
N PRO A 200 10.21 -6.12 7.17
CA PRO A 200 10.69 -5.87 8.55
C PRO A 200 11.14 -7.11 9.34
N GLY A 201 11.20 -8.27 8.71
CA GLY A 201 11.62 -9.49 9.39
C GLY A 201 10.49 -10.30 10.02
N THR A 202 9.23 -9.96 9.72
CA THR A 202 7.99 -10.56 10.22
C THR A 202 7.09 -11.02 9.06
N GLY A 203 5.86 -11.41 9.32
CA GLY A 203 4.91 -11.85 8.30
C GLY A 203 4.98 -13.35 8.01
N PHE A 204 5.21 -14.15 9.02
CA PHE A 204 5.16 -15.61 8.90
C PHE A 204 3.73 -16.12 9.04
N VAL A 205 3.40 -17.27 8.41
CA VAL A 205 2.06 -17.88 8.47
C VAL A 205 1.57 -18.10 9.91
N VAL A 206 2.48 -18.33 10.85
CA VAL A 206 2.15 -18.53 12.27
C VAL A 206 1.69 -17.26 12.99
N GLU A 207 1.89 -16.10 12.40
CA GLU A 207 1.41 -14.81 12.93
C GLU A 207 -0.06 -14.61 12.52
N MET A 208 -0.97 -15.30 13.20
CA MET A 208 -2.38 -15.49 12.80
C MET A 208 -3.37 -14.59 13.55
N GLY A 209 -2.90 -13.66 14.37
CA GLY A 209 -3.73 -12.94 15.33
C GLY A 209 -3.78 -13.65 16.69
N GLU A 210 -4.40 -13.01 17.67
CA GLU A 210 -4.55 -13.55 19.02
C GLU A 210 -5.93 -13.24 19.62
N GLY A 211 -6.26 -13.92 20.69
CA GLY A 211 -7.53 -13.70 21.39
C GLY A 211 -8.73 -13.80 20.46
N ALA A 212 -9.55 -12.75 20.40
CA ALA A 212 -10.72 -12.66 19.54
C ALA A 212 -10.33 -12.49 18.05
N GLY A 213 -9.13 -11.96 17.77
CA GLY A 213 -8.58 -11.77 16.42
C GLY A 213 -7.85 -13.00 15.87
N LEU A 214 -7.86 -14.14 16.56
CA LEU A 214 -7.20 -15.35 16.05
C LEU A 214 -7.80 -15.79 14.70
N GLY A 215 -6.96 -15.90 13.68
CA GLY A 215 -7.35 -16.21 12.29
C GLY A 215 -7.64 -14.97 11.45
N TYR A 216 -7.64 -13.76 12.03
CA TYR A 216 -7.92 -12.52 11.29
C TYR A 216 -6.65 -11.76 10.87
N SER A 217 -5.47 -12.29 11.16
CA SER A 217 -4.19 -11.86 10.60
C SER A 217 -3.66 -12.97 9.70
N VAL A 218 -3.41 -12.67 8.42
CA VAL A 218 -3.05 -13.67 7.41
C VAL A 218 -1.84 -13.20 6.63
N ASN A 219 -0.81 -14.02 6.62
CA ASN A 219 0.44 -13.73 5.93
C ASN A 219 0.69 -14.75 4.82
N VAL A 220 0.95 -14.26 3.61
CA VAL A 220 1.29 -15.06 2.43
C VAL A 220 2.74 -14.73 2.03
N PRO A 221 3.74 -15.26 2.76
CA PRO A 221 5.13 -15.00 2.45
C PRO A 221 5.54 -15.73 1.16
N LEU A 222 6.25 -15.02 0.29
CA LEU A 222 6.69 -15.50 -1.02
C LEU A 222 8.22 -15.50 -1.12
N GLN A 223 8.76 -16.35 -1.98
CA GLN A 223 10.19 -16.37 -2.26
C GLN A 223 10.63 -15.17 -3.09
N PRO A 224 11.88 -14.69 -2.91
CA PRO A 224 12.51 -13.83 -3.91
C PRO A 224 12.33 -14.41 -5.32
N LEU A 225 12.23 -13.55 -6.32
CA LEU A 225 12.05 -13.89 -7.74
C LEU A 225 10.71 -14.58 -8.09
N THR A 226 9.73 -14.52 -7.18
CA THR A 226 8.36 -14.92 -7.47
C THR A 226 7.79 -14.04 -8.58
N ASP A 227 7.43 -14.66 -9.72
CA ASP A 227 6.86 -13.97 -10.88
C ASP A 227 5.32 -13.89 -10.80
N ASP A 228 4.71 -13.20 -11.78
CA ASP A 228 3.26 -13.02 -11.85
C ASP A 228 2.48 -14.33 -11.73
N ALA A 229 2.96 -15.41 -12.34
CA ALA A 229 2.22 -16.67 -12.39
C ALA A 229 2.16 -17.31 -10.99
N VAL A 230 3.30 -17.40 -10.32
CA VAL A 230 3.39 -17.97 -8.96
C VAL A 230 2.69 -17.06 -7.95
N TYR A 231 2.87 -15.74 -8.08
CA TYR A 231 2.18 -14.78 -7.23
C TYR A 231 0.67 -14.94 -7.31
N HIS A 232 0.11 -14.99 -8.53
CA HIS A 232 -1.33 -15.13 -8.72
C HIS A 232 -1.88 -16.48 -8.30
N GLU A 233 -1.12 -17.58 -8.43
CA GLU A 233 -1.53 -18.89 -7.91
C GLU A 233 -1.72 -18.81 -6.38
N ALA A 234 -0.76 -18.25 -5.65
CA ALA A 234 -0.85 -18.10 -4.20
C ALA A 234 -1.94 -17.08 -3.79
N PHE A 235 -1.98 -15.94 -4.45
CA PHE A 235 -2.96 -14.88 -4.20
C PHE A 235 -4.41 -15.38 -4.36
N GLU A 236 -4.72 -16.03 -5.48
CA GLU A 236 -6.09 -16.54 -5.75
C GLU A 236 -6.49 -17.69 -4.81
N ALA A 237 -5.51 -18.47 -4.33
CA ALA A 237 -5.78 -19.55 -3.40
C ALA A 237 -6.11 -19.06 -1.97
N VAL A 238 -5.69 -17.84 -1.59
CA VAL A 238 -5.81 -17.35 -0.20
C VAL A 238 -6.70 -16.10 -0.10
N VAL A 239 -6.39 -15.05 -0.86
CA VAL A 239 -6.98 -13.71 -0.63
C VAL A 239 -8.47 -13.67 -0.95
N PRO A 240 -8.96 -14.04 -2.15
CA PRO A 240 -10.37 -13.95 -2.46
C PRO A 240 -11.26 -14.87 -1.61
N PRO A 241 -10.89 -16.13 -1.30
CA PRO A 241 -11.68 -16.98 -0.41
C PRO A 241 -11.88 -16.36 0.97
N LEU A 242 -10.80 -15.89 1.61
CA LEU A 242 -10.87 -15.31 2.95
C LEU A 242 -11.66 -14.01 2.99
N VAL A 243 -11.39 -13.08 2.06
CA VAL A 243 -12.15 -11.81 2.00
C VAL A 243 -13.63 -12.07 1.74
N THR A 244 -13.97 -13.04 0.86
CA THR A 244 -15.35 -13.43 0.59
C THR A 244 -16.04 -14.04 1.81
N ALA A 245 -15.36 -14.91 2.55
CA ALA A 245 -15.88 -15.51 3.78
C ALA A 245 -16.04 -14.47 4.89
N PHE A 246 -15.11 -13.52 5.00
CA PHE A 246 -15.14 -12.43 5.96
C PHE A 246 -16.28 -11.44 5.72
N LYS A 247 -16.72 -11.23 4.46
CA LYS A 247 -17.82 -10.31 4.06
C LYS A 247 -17.59 -8.88 4.59
N PRO A 248 -16.54 -8.18 4.18
CA PRO A 248 -16.28 -6.82 4.63
C PRO A 248 -17.31 -5.82 4.08
N ASP A 249 -17.59 -4.76 4.84
CA ASP A 249 -18.33 -3.59 4.37
C ASP A 249 -17.46 -2.70 3.49
N VAL A 250 -16.16 -2.67 3.79
CA VAL A 250 -15.14 -1.90 3.07
C VAL A 250 -13.87 -2.74 2.94
N LEU A 251 -13.30 -2.74 1.74
CA LEU A 251 -11.96 -3.25 1.48
C LEU A 251 -10.98 -2.06 1.45
N VAL A 252 -9.99 -2.08 2.31
CA VAL A 252 -8.83 -1.18 2.26
C VAL A 252 -7.70 -1.92 1.57
N ILE A 253 -7.13 -1.35 0.50
CA ILE A 253 -6.06 -1.98 -0.28
C ILE A 253 -4.81 -1.11 -0.18
N GLN A 254 -3.69 -1.69 0.25
CA GLN A 254 -2.39 -1.06 0.12
C GLN A 254 -1.77 -1.49 -1.21
N LEU A 255 -1.41 -0.52 -2.05
CA LEU A 255 -1.00 -0.69 -3.44
C LEU A 255 0.50 -0.38 -3.63
N GLY A 256 1.35 -0.81 -2.71
CA GLY A 256 2.79 -0.81 -2.93
C GLY A 256 3.15 -1.57 -4.20
N ILE A 257 4.01 -0.99 -5.03
CA ILE A 257 4.47 -1.57 -6.30
C ILE A 257 5.96 -1.94 -6.25
N ASP A 258 6.53 -1.97 -5.11
CA ASP A 258 7.89 -2.45 -4.92
C ASP A 258 8.03 -3.98 -5.10
N SER A 259 6.91 -4.68 -5.25
CA SER A 259 6.88 -6.06 -5.76
C SER A 259 7.31 -6.18 -7.23
N HIS A 260 7.52 -5.05 -7.94
CA HIS A 260 7.91 -5.04 -9.34
C HIS A 260 9.37 -5.47 -9.53
N ARG A 261 9.64 -6.25 -10.60
CA ARG A 261 10.93 -6.88 -10.91
C ARG A 261 12.14 -5.93 -11.05
N THR A 262 11.93 -4.63 -11.25
CA THR A 262 13.01 -3.64 -11.34
C THR A 262 13.08 -2.73 -10.11
N ASP A 263 12.30 -3.03 -9.07
CA ASP A 263 12.41 -2.27 -7.84
C ASP A 263 13.80 -2.48 -7.20
N PRO A 264 14.46 -1.41 -6.75
CA PRO A 264 15.82 -1.51 -6.22
C PRO A 264 15.90 -2.09 -4.81
N LEU A 265 14.80 -2.20 -4.08
CA LEU A 265 14.81 -2.58 -2.66
C LEU A 265 14.30 -3.99 -2.38
N THR A 266 13.60 -4.60 -3.33
CA THR A 266 12.95 -5.91 -3.14
C THR A 266 13.34 -6.89 -4.23
N HIS A 267 12.91 -8.13 -4.12
CA HIS A 267 13.31 -9.19 -5.04
C HIS A 267 12.14 -9.95 -5.64
N LEU A 268 10.89 -9.54 -5.39
CA LEU A 268 9.76 -10.08 -6.14
C LEU A 268 9.88 -9.68 -7.62
N SER A 269 9.22 -10.39 -8.49
CA SER A 269 9.41 -10.24 -9.94
C SER A 269 8.09 -10.02 -10.69
N LEU A 270 7.22 -9.18 -10.13
CA LEU A 270 5.96 -8.84 -10.76
C LEU A 270 6.16 -7.83 -11.89
N THR A 271 5.18 -7.81 -12.79
CA THR A 271 5.03 -6.80 -13.83
C THR A 271 3.91 -5.81 -13.47
N VAL A 272 3.84 -4.67 -14.16
CA VAL A 272 2.72 -3.72 -14.01
C VAL A 272 1.37 -4.40 -14.31
N GLN A 273 1.31 -5.26 -15.34
CA GLN A 273 0.09 -5.99 -15.66
C GLN A 273 -0.25 -7.07 -14.63
N GLY A 274 0.75 -7.73 -14.03
CA GLY A 274 0.55 -8.66 -12.91
C GLY A 274 -0.02 -7.95 -11.68
N PHE A 275 0.56 -6.84 -11.30
CA PHE A 275 0.04 -5.97 -10.25
C PHE A 275 -1.39 -5.50 -10.55
N THR A 276 -1.65 -4.99 -11.75
CA THR A 276 -2.98 -4.50 -12.16
C THR A 276 -4.03 -5.63 -12.13
N ARG A 277 -3.62 -6.86 -12.46
CA ARG A 277 -4.50 -8.04 -12.34
C ARG A 277 -4.91 -8.29 -10.89
N ALA A 278 -4.00 -8.19 -9.92
CA ALA A 278 -4.34 -8.31 -8.51
C ALA A 278 -5.32 -7.21 -8.07
N VAL A 279 -5.07 -5.96 -8.46
CA VAL A 279 -5.99 -4.85 -8.20
C VAL A 279 -7.39 -5.15 -8.76
N LYS A 280 -7.50 -5.49 -10.04
CA LYS A 280 -8.79 -5.81 -10.69
C LYS A 280 -9.53 -6.97 -9.97
N ARG A 281 -8.77 -7.93 -9.44
CA ARG A 281 -9.34 -9.07 -8.70
C ARG A 281 -9.87 -8.69 -7.32
N LEU A 282 -9.28 -7.68 -6.67
CA LEU A 282 -9.69 -7.20 -5.35
C LEU A 282 -10.95 -6.32 -5.40
N LEU A 283 -11.10 -5.47 -6.41
CA LEU A 283 -12.18 -4.48 -6.48
C LEU A 283 -13.59 -5.03 -6.26
N PRO A 284 -13.99 -6.22 -6.76
CA PRO A 284 -15.33 -6.76 -6.55
C PRO A 284 -15.53 -7.48 -5.21
N LEU A 285 -14.50 -7.64 -4.37
CA LEU A 285 -14.58 -8.42 -3.13
C LEU A 285 -15.31 -7.69 -1.98
N ALA A 286 -15.55 -6.39 -2.12
CA ALA A 286 -16.36 -5.61 -1.18
C ALA A 286 -17.19 -4.57 -1.92
N PRO A 287 -18.31 -4.12 -1.34
CA PRO A 287 -19.17 -3.10 -1.96
C PRO A 287 -18.49 -1.73 -2.05
N ARG A 288 -17.49 -1.47 -1.20
CA ARG A 288 -16.78 -0.20 -1.11
C ARG A 288 -15.27 -0.44 -0.98
N VAL A 289 -14.45 0.44 -1.57
CA VAL A 289 -13.00 0.30 -1.60
C VAL A 289 -12.31 1.61 -1.23
N VAL A 290 -11.34 1.54 -0.33
CA VAL A 290 -10.33 2.57 -0.11
C VAL A 290 -9.00 2.01 -0.58
N ALA A 291 -8.39 2.62 -1.59
CA ALA A 291 -7.06 2.27 -2.06
C ALA A 291 -6.05 3.30 -1.54
N LEU A 292 -4.92 2.83 -1.07
CA LEU A 292 -3.80 3.63 -0.61
C LEU A 292 -2.59 3.31 -1.48
N GLY A 293 -1.61 4.20 -1.54
CA GLY A 293 -0.35 3.93 -2.22
C GLY A 293 0.46 2.86 -1.49
N GLY A 294 1.69 3.19 -1.17
CA GLY A 294 2.63 2.29 -0.48
C GLY A 294 4.05 2.40 -1.01
N GLY A 295 4.82 1.34 -0.92
CA GLY A 295 6.16 1.23 -1.48
C GLY A 295 6.20 1.32 -3.00
N GLY A 296 7.41 1.41 -3.51
CA GLY A 296 7.72 1.56 -4.93
C GLY A 296 8.78 2.63 -5.16
N TYR A 297 9.94 2.21 -5.64
CA TYR A 297 11.16 3.03 -5.66
C TYR A 297 11.74 3.20 -7.07
N ASP A 298 11.20 2.49 -8.05
CA ASP A 298 11.39 2.80 -9.47
C ASP A 298 10.27 3.74 -9.93
N LEU A 299 10.61 5.00 -10.16
CA LEU A 299 9.66 6.08 -10.48
C LEU A 299 8.79 5.77 -11.70
N THR A 300 9.33 5.05 -12.69
CA THR A 300 8.60 4.71 -13.91
C THR A 300 7.52 3.66 -13.66
N ASN A 301 7.81 2.69 -12.81
CA ASN A 301 6.86 1.62 -12.48
C ASN A 301 5.75 2.13 -11.58
N VAL A 302 6.07 2.95 -10.57
CA VAL A 302 5.08 3.58 -9.69
C VAL A 302 4.07 4.37 -10.51
N ALA A 303 4.53 5.24 -11.41
CA ALA A 303 3.65 6.06 -12.23
C ALA A 303 2.73 5.19 -13.12
N ARG A 304 3.26 4.15 -13.76
CA ARG A 304 2.47 3.24 -14.62
C ARG A 304 1.47 2.41 -13.81
N ALA A 305 1.92 1.78 -12.74
CA ALA A 305 1.11 0.87 -11.94
C ALA A 305 -0.05 1.60 -11.25
N TRP A 306 0.20 2.74 -10.59
CA TRP A 306 -0.86 3.49 -9.95
C TRP A 306 -1.82 4.15 -10.95
N THR A 307 -1.34 4.53 -12.14
CA THR A 307 -2.22 4.98 -13.22
C THR A 307 -3.12 3.83 -13.69
N ALA A 308 -2.59 2.62 -13.88
CA ALA A 308 -3.36 1.45 -14.25
C ALA A 308 -4.35 1.03 -13.14
N ALA A 309 -3.95 1.13 -11.86
CA ALA A 309 -4.84 0.90 -10.73
C ALA A 309 -6.01 1.89 -10.70
N TRP A 310 -5.74 3.19 -10.90
CA TRP A 310 -6.80 4.20 -10.97
C TRP A 310 -7.74 3.98 -12.15
N ALA A 311 -7.22 3.59 -13.33
CA ALA A 311 -8.04 3.22 -14.46
C ALA A 311 -8.94 2.02 -14.14
N ALA A 312 -8.40 0.97 -13.50
CA ALA A 312 -9.17 -0.19 -13.06
C ALA A 312 -10.27 0.19 -12.05
N MET A 313 -9.98 1.09 -11.12
CA MET A 313 -10.97 1.60 -10.16
C MET A 313 -12.12 2.37 -10.83
N ASN A 314 -11.92 2.87 -12.04
CA ASN A 314 -12.91 3.56 -12.85
C ASN A 314 -13.53 2.71 -13.97
N ASP A 315 -13.20 1.41 -13.99
CA ASP A 315 -13.63 0.47 -15.03
C ASP A 315 -13.23 0.96 -16.44
N VAL A 316 -12.03 1.55 -16.58
CA VAL A 316 -11.45 2.05 -17.84
C VAL A 316 -10.30 1.15 -18.28
N ASP A 317 -10.35 0.69 -19.52
CA ASP A 317 -9.21 0.04 -20.15
C ASP A 317 -8.33 1.07 -20.86
N LEU A 318 -7.03 1.04 -20.56
CA LEU A 318 -6.05 1.97 -21.13
C LEU A 318 -5.38 1.38 -22.37
N PRO A 319 -5.05 2.23 -23.36
CA PRO A 319 -4.09 1.86 -24.40
C PRO A 319 -2.75 1.45 -23.77
N ARG A 320 -2.11 0.44 -24.37
CA ARG A 320 -0.77 0.00 -23.90
C ARG A 320 0.31 1.04 -24.14
N ASP A 321 0.24 1.74 -25.27
CA ASP A 321 1.20 2.81 -25.57
C ASP A 321 0.99 3.98 -24.61
N LEU A 322 2.07 4.48 -24.03
CA LEU A 322 2.03 5.68 -23.21
C LEU A 322 1.67 6.91 -24.04
N PRO A 323 0.85 7.84 -23.50
CA PRO A 323 0.57 9.11 -24.17
C PRO A 323 1.86 9.89 -24.50
N ARG A 324 1.90 10.56 -25.64
CA ARG A 324 3.08 11.32 -26.10
C ARG A 324 3.53 12.38 -25.11
N GLU A 325 2.61 12.97 -24.38
CA GLU A 325 2.83 13.99 -23.36
C GLU A 325 3.73 13.47 -22.22
N SER A 326 3.63 12.17 -21.89
CA SER A 326 4.43 11.54 -20.85
C SER A 326 5.79 11.02 -21.32
N HIS A 327 6.05 10.93 -22.64
CA HIS A 327 7.27 10.31 -23.18
C HIS A 327 8.54 10.97 -22.65
N ARG A 328 8.58 12.32 -22.61
CA ARG A 328 9.76 13.06 -22.11
C ARG A 328 10.11 12.67 -20.67
N ASP A 329 9.13 12.62 -19.80
CA ASP A 329 9.33 12.26 -18.38
C ASP A 329 9.83 10.82 -18.26
N MET A 330 9.22 9.89 -18.95
CA MET A 330 9.57 8.48 -18.89
C MET A 330 10.97 8.20 -19.47
N GLN A 331 11.30 8.82 -20.61
CA GLN A 331 12.63 8.70 -21.22
C GLN A 331 13.73 9.33 -20.35
N ARG A 332 13.47 10.47 -19.72
CA ARG A 332 14.40 11.09 -18.77
C ARG A 332 14.72 10.17 -17.60
N LEU A 333 13.76 9.33 -17.19
CA LEU A 333 13.92 8.35 -16.11
C LEU A 333 14.46 7.01 -16.59
N GLY A 334 14.80 6.88 -17.87
CA GLY A 334 15.46 5.70 -18.44
C GLY A 334 14.48 4.61 -18.92
N LEU A 335 13.18 4.86 -18.98
CA LEU A 335 12.23 3.90 -19.54
C LEU A 335 12.45 3.76 -21.05
N GLY A 336 13.00 2.63 -21.48
CA GLY A 336 13.32 2.36 -22.88
C GLY A 336 12.10 2.02 -23.74
N ILE A 337 11.11 1.36 -23.18
CA ILE A 337 9.86 0.99 -23.84
C ILE A 337 8.75 1.89 -23.29
N LEU A 338 8.15 2.69 -24.18
CA LEU A 338 7.07 3.62 -23.82
C LEU A 338 5.71 2.89 -23.82
N SER A 339 5.61 1.88 -22.97
CA SER A 339 4.41 1.06 -22.79
C SER A 339 3.95 1.06 -21.33
N LEU A 340 2.65 0.99 -21.13
CA LEU A 340 2.04 0.78 -19.82
C LEU A 340 2.41 -0.59 -19.26
N ASP A 341 2.39 -1.61 -20.12
CA ASP A 341 2.74 -2.99 -19.78
C ASP A 341 4.25 -3.22 -19.90
N ASP A 342 4.76 -4.14 -19.12
CA ASP A 342 6.12 -4.61 -19.21
C ASP A 342 6.27 -5.71 -20.28
N PRO A 343 7.47 -5.90 -20.84
CA PRO A 343 7.76 -7.06 -21.67
C PRO A 343 7.51 -8.36 -20.89
N VAL A 344 6.94 -9.34 -21.58
CA VAL A 344 6.74 -10.67 -20.98
C VAL A 344 8.10 -11.36 -20.84
N GLU A 345 8.50 -11.59 -19.62
CA GLU A 345 9.67 -12.39 -19.28
C GLU A 345 9.23 -13.55 -18.40
N THR A 346 9.84 -14.70 -18.59
CA THR A 346 9.59 -15.88 -17.76
C THR A 346 10.80 -16.15 -16.88
N SER A 347 10.54 -16.41 -15.61
CA SER A 347 11.60 -16.85 -14.69
C SER A 347 12.28 -18.13 -15.19
N PRO A 348 13.57 -18.32 -14.97
CA PRO A 348 14.24 -19.60 -15.25
C PRO A 348 13.50 -20.77 -14.59
N PRO A 349 13.39 -21.94 -15.26
CA PRO A 349 12.56 -23.04 -14.77
C PRO A 349 12.87 -23.50 -13.34
N ASP A 350 14.14 -23.51 -12.94
CA ASP A 350 14.53 -23.93 -11.59
C ASP A 350 14.16 -22.88 -10.54
N THR A 351 14.34 -21.59 -10.86
CA THR A 351 13.91 -20.47 -10.00
C THR A 351 12.42 -20.51 -9.79
N ARG A 352 11.66 -20.70 -10.87
CA ARG A 352 10.21 -20.75 -10.81
C ARG A 352 9.72 -21.95 -9.98
N ARG A 353 10.27 -23.15 -10.21
CA ARG A 353 9.94 -24.34 -9.43
C ARG A 353 10.17 -24.14 -7.93
N TRP A 354 11.30 -23.55 -7.57
CA TRP A 354 11.62 -23.23 -6.18
C TRP A 354 10.61 -22.26 -5.54
N ALA A 355 10.21 -21.22 -6.26
CA ALA A 355 9.18 -20.30 -5.80
C ALA A 355 7.81 -20.97 -5.68
N GLU A 356 7.40 -21.78 -6.67
CA GLU A 356 6.14 -22.55 -6.66
C GLU A 356 6.07 -23.52 -5.47
N GLU A 357 7.13 -24.30 -5.23
CA GLU A 357 7.16 -25.26 -4.12
C GLU A 357 7.04 -24.57 -2.77
N TYR A 358 7.67 -23.42 -2.61
CA TYR A 358 7.55 -22.63 -1.38
C TYR A 358 6.14 -22.06 -1.24
N ALA A 359 5.62 -21.40 -2.26
CA ALA A 359 4.29 -20.79 -2.25
C ALA A 359 3.21 -21.84 -1.91
N ARG A 360 3.25 -23.03 -2.55
CA ARG A 360 2.31 -24.12 -2.26
C ARG A 360 2.35 -24.59 -0.81
N ARG A 361 3.54 -24.66 -0.20
CA ARG A 361 3.65 -25.02 1.23
C ARG A 361 3.03 -23.95 2.12
N GLN A 362 3.28 -22.66 1.84
CA GLN A 362 2.70 -21.57 2.63
C GLN A 362 1.17 -21.53 2.48
N VAL A 363 0.67 -21.65 1.24
CA VAL A 363 -0.77 -21.75 0.97
C VAL A 363 -1.40 -22.93 1.70
N GLY A 364 -0.79 -24.12 1.65
CA GLY A 364 -1.29 -25.31 2.37
C GLY A 364 -1.35 -25.07 3.88
N GLU A 365 -0.31 -24.46 4.46
CA GLU A 365 -0.29 -24.16 5.90
C GLU A 365 -1.38 -23.13 6.27
N ILE A 366 -1.64 -22.12 5.43
CA ILE A 366 -2.73 -21.15 5.64
C ILE A 366 -4.09 -21.86 5.56
N GLN A 367 -4.29 -22.71 4.57
CA GLN A 367 -5.51 -23.47 4.40
C GLN A 367 -5.78 -24.42 5.58
N ASP A 368 -4.76 -25.08 6.08
CA ASP A 368 -4.90 -26.00 7.20
C ASP A 368 -5.19 -25.30 8.53
N ARG A 369 -4.60 -24.12 8.77
CA ARG A 369 -4.66 -23.44 10.07
C ARG A 369 -5.74 -22.35 10.14
N ILE A 370 -5.93 -21.58 9.06
CA ILE A 370 -6.74 -20.35 9.06
C ILE A 370 -8.10 -20.59 8.42
N PHE A 371 -8.19 -21.30 7.31
CA PHE A 371 -9.46 -21.53 6.61
C PHE A 371 -10.56 -22.12 7.48
N PRO A 372 -10.30 -23.13 8.34
CA PRO A 372 -11.33 -23.66 9.24
C PRO A 372 -11.91 -22.62 10.20
N LEU A 373 -11.13 -21.59 10.58
CA LEU A 373 -11.60 -20.51 11.46
C LEU A 373 -12.60 -19.59 10.74
N HIS A 374 -12.63 -19.63 9.41
CA HIS A 374 -13.55 -18.87 8.55
C HIS A 374 -14.65 -19.73 7.91
N GLY A 375 -14.72 -21.03 8.23
CA GLY A 375 -15.67 -21.96 7.67
C GLY A 375 -15.42 -22.33 6.21
N LEU A 376 -14.16 -22.29 5.79
CA LEU A 376 -13.65 -22.68 4.46
C LEU A 376 -13.07 -24.08 4.48
#